data_29b1acb7a461f5fc362cff0995bce7ce
#
_entry.id   29b1acb7a461f5fc362cff0995bce7ce
#
_cell.length_a   1.000
_cell.length_b   1.000
_cell.length_c   1.000
_cell.angle_alpha   90.00
_cell.angle_beta   90.00
_cell.angle_gamma   90.00
#
_symmetry.space_group_name_H-M   'P 1'
#
loop_
_entity.id
_entity.type
_entity.pdbx_description
1 polymer ?
#
loop_
_entity_poly.entity_id
_entity_poly.type
_entity_poly.pdbx_seq_one_letter_code
_entity_poly.pdbx_strand_id
1 'polypeptide(L)'
;LGFDPLPINPENLQLVAARIRERLALHTVVVHPVADAACATPEGTAYVAGPFCEKPKITTGAGDHFNSGFVTARLIGLSPESALTLAVATSGSYVRTAVSPTLEDLTEFIGSW
;
A
#
# COMPACT_ATOMS: atom_id res chain seq x y z
N LEU A 1 14.28 -14.07 5.85
CA LEU A 1 15.27 -13.06 5.46
C LEU A 1 16.27 -12.73 6.57
N GLY A 2 16.20 -13.39 7.72
CA GLY A 2 17.14 -13.19 8.81
C GLY A 2 16.90 -11.93 9.64
N PHE A 3 15.67 -11.43 9.67
CA PHE A 3 15.28 -10.34 10.56
C PHE A 3 14.67 -10.91 11.83
N ASP A 4 14.95 -10.25 12.96
CA ASP A 4 14.18 -10.48 14.17
C ASP A 4 12.77 -9.87 13.99
N PRO A 5 11.72 -10.48 14.59
CA PRO A 5 10.39 -9.89 14.56
C PRO A 5 10.41 -8.47 15.15
N LEU A 6 9.72 -7.54 14.46
CA LEU A 6 9.61 -6.15 14.90
C LEU A 6 8.12 -5.80 15.09
N PRO A 7 7.82 -4.94 16.07
CA PRO A 7 6.46 -4.40 16.18
C PRO A 7 6.05 -3.68 14.89
N ILE A 8 4.78 -3.76 14.54
CA ILE A 8 4.24 -3.04 13.38
C ILE A 8 4.01 -1.59 13.78
N ASN A 9 4.83 -0.70 13.25
CA ASN A 9 4.70 0.75 13.38
C ASN A 9 5.32 1.41 12.15
N PRO A 10 5.08 2.72 11.91
CA PRO A 10 5.55 3.39 10.69
C PRO A 10 7.05 3.26 10.46
N GLU A 11 7.85 3.40 11.50
CA GLU A 11 9.31 3.33 11.39
C GLU A 11 9.78 1.92 11.03
N ASN A 12 9.25 0.91 11.71
CA ASN A 12 9.64 -0.48 11.49
C ASN A 12 9.17 -0.99 10.14
N LEU A 13 7.98 -0.59 9.66
CA LEU A 13 7.51 -0.96 8.33
C LEU A 13 8.43 -0.41 7.24
N GLN A 14 8.83 0.84 7.36
CA GLN A 14 9.76 1.46 6.42
C GLN A 14 11.14 0.79 6.48
N LEU A 15 11.60 0.46 7.68
CA LEU A 15 12.88 -0.21 7.87
C LEU A 15 12.89 -1.61 7.24
N VAL A 16 11.82 -2.38 7.42
CA VAL A 16 11.68 -3.71 6.82
C VAL A 16 11.69 -3.61 5.31
N ALA A 17 10.92 -2.69 4.74
CA ALA A 17 10.89 -2.47 3.29
C ALA A 17 12.30 -2.12 2.76
N ALA A 18 13.02 -1.24 3.44
CA ALA A 18 14.37 -0.85 3.05
C ALA A 18 15.35 -2.01 3.13
N ARG A 19 15.28 -2.81 4.19
CA ARG A 19 16.16 -3.97 4.36
C ARG A 19 15.92 -5.06 3.33
N ILE A 20 14.66 -5.33 3.00
CA ILE A 20 14.30 -6.29 1.95
C ILE A 20 14.84 -5.80 0.61
N ARG A 21 14.64 -4.52 0.31
CA ARG A 21 15.13 -3.91 -0.92
C ARG A 21 16.63 -4.09 -1.07
N GLU A 22 17.37 -3.81 -0.02
CA GLU A 22 18.83 -3.93 0.00
C GLU A 22 19.28 -5.39 -0.12
N ARG A 23 18.68 -6.28 0.69
CA ARG A 23 19.06 -7.70 0.71
C ARG A 23 18.82 -8.40 -0.62
N LEU A 24 17.73 -8.08 -1.29
CA LEU A 24 17.34 -8.72 -2.55
C LEU A 24 17.71 -7.89 -3.78
N ALA A 25 18.36 -6.74 -3.59
CA ALA A 25 18.78 -5.85 -4.67
C ALA A 25 17.62 -5.48 -5.61
N LEU A 26 16.46 -5.15 -5.04
CA LEU A 26 15.27 -4.79 -5.78
C LEU A 26 15.18 -3.27 -5.96
N HIS A 27 14.54 -2.83 -7.05
CA HIS A 27 14.28 -1.40 -7.26
C HIS A 27 13.27 -0.86 -6.24
N THR A 28 12.17 -1.56 -6.09
CA THR A 28 11.04 -1.14 -5.24
C THR A 28 10.53 -2.32 -4.43
N VAL A 29 10.30 -2.08 -3.14
CA VAL A 29 9.69 -3.06 -2.24
C VAL A 29 8.52 -2.38 -1.53
N VAL A 30 7.39 -3.07 -1.47
CA VAL A 30 6.20 -2.61 -0.76
C VAL A 30 5.84 -3.64 0.31
N VAL A 31 5.56 -3.15 1.50
CA VAL A 31 5.11 -3.97 2.64
C VAL A 31 3.71 -3.51 2.99
N HIS A 32 2.75 -4.43 2.96
CA HIS A 32 1.33 -4.08 3.11
C HIS A 32 0.65 -4.97 4.16
N PRO A 33 0.72 -4.61 5.45
CA PRO A 33 -0.14 -5.21 6.48
C PRO A 33 -1.61 -4.79 6.28
N VAL A 34 -2.49 -5.13 7.22
CA VAL A 34 -3.93 -4.94 7.07
C VAL A 34 -4.33 -3.45 7.05
N ALA A 35 -3.71 -2.62 7.90
CA ALA A 35 -4.19 -1.26 8.16
C ALA A 35 -3.29 -0.16 7.61
N ASP A 36 -2.14 -0.51 7.06
CA ASP A 36 -1.15 0.48 6.60
C ASP A 36 -0.25 -0.11 5.52
N ALA A 37 0.63 0.71 4.97
CA ALA A 37 1.59 0.27 3.97
C ALA A 37 2.84 1.13 4.00
N ALA A 38 3.96 0.53 3.65
CA ALA A 38 5.23 1.22 3.48
C ALA A 38 5.91 0.75 2.21
N CYS A 39 6.79 1.57 1.67
CA CYS A 39 7.63 1.15 0.55
C CYS A 39 9.04 1.72 0.69
N ALA A 40 9.96 1.09 -0.03
CA ALA A 40 11.32 1.55 -0.20
C ALA A 40 11.64 1.57 -1.69
N THR A 41 12.19 2.68 -2.16
CA THR A 41 12.57 2.92 -3.56
C THR A 41 13.94 3.58 -3.58
N PRO A 42 14.54 3.81 -4.77
CA PRO A 42 15.76 4.62 -4.84
C PRO A 42 15.59 6.05 -4.30
N GLU A 43 14.36 6.54 -4.20
CA GLU A 43 14.04 7.87 -3.66
C GLU A 43 13.97 7.89 -2.13
N GLY A 44 13.99 6.73 -1.48
CA GLY A 44 13.88 6.59 -0.02
C GLY A 44 12.70 5.73 0.39
N THR A 45 12.21 5.92 1.61
CA THR A 45 11.06 5.19 2.14
C THR A 45 9.85 6.11 2.25
N ALA A 46 8.66 5.49 2.24
CA ALA A 46 7.40 6.19 2.44
C ALA A 46 6.44 5.29 3.25
N TYR A 47 5.45 5.92 3.88
CA TYR A 47 4.47 5.22 4.71
C TYR A 47 3.11 5.93 4.60
N VAL A 48 2.05 5.15 4.59
CA VAL A 48 0.69 5.67 4.73
C VAL A 48 -0.10 4.77 5.68
N ALA A 49 -0.94 5.39 6.51
CA ALA A 49 -1.97 4.69 7.26
C ALA A 49 -3.21 4.63 6.38
N GLY A 50 -3.71 3.43 6.13
CA GLY A 50 -4.88 3.24 5.30
C GLY A 50 -6.18 3.40 6.07
N PRO A 51 -7.32 3.55 5.37
CA PRO A 51 -8.63 3.49 5.99
C PRO A 51 -8.95 2.04 6.36
N PHE A 52 -8.84 1.72 7.64
CA PHE A 52 -9.10 0.36 8.12
C PHE A 52 -10.59 0.01 7.99
N CYS A 53 -10.89 -1.21 7.54
CA CYS A 53 -12.25 -1.72 7.42
C CYS A 53 -12.43 -2.91 8.38
N GLU A 54 -13.23 -2.72 9.44
CA GLU A 54 -13.47 -3.77 10.44
C GLU A 54 -14.29 -4.93 9.89
N LYS A 55 -15.21 -4.64 8.98
CA LYS A 55 -16.15 -5.64 8.43
C LYS A 55 -16.14 -5.61 6.91
N PRO A 56 -15.07 -6.11 6.28
CA PRO A 56 -15.00 -6.13 4.82
C PRO A 56 -16.06 -7.09 4.24
N LYS A 57 -16.63 -6.71 3.10
CA LYS A 57 -17.52 -7.60 2.33
C LYS A 57 -16.73 -8.73 1.68
N ILE A 58 -15.48 -8.47 1.35
CA ILE A 58 -14.57 -9.42 0.71
C ILE A 58 -13.15 -9.09 1.12
N THR A 59 -12.31 -10.10 1.23
CA THR A 59 -10.87 -9.94 1.47
C THR A 59 -10.05 -10.54 0.33
N THR A 60 -10.59 -11.55 -0.35
CA THR A 60 -9.94 -12.18 -1.50
C THR A 60 -9.80 -11.16 -2.62
N GLY A 61 -8.59 -10.97 -3.10
CA GLY A 61 -8.30 -9.99 -4.16
C GLY A 61 -7.92 -8.59 -3.67
N ALA A 62 -7.94 -8.36 -2.35
CA ALA A 62 -7.54 -7.07 -1.79
C ALA A 62 -6.09 -6.72 -2.10
N GLY A 63 -5.19 -7.68 -1.99
CA GLY A 63 -3.78 -7.51 -2.33
C GLY A 63 -3.56 -7.21 -3.80
N ASP A 64 -4.31 -7.85 -4.68
CA ASP A 64 -4.23 -7.60 -6.12
C ASP A 64 -4.69 -6.18 -6.46
N HIS A 65 -5.73 -5.70 -5.81
CA HIS A 65 -6.23 -4.33 -5.96
C HIS A 65 -5.20 -3.31 -5.45
N PHE A 66 -4.58 -3.61 -4.30
CA PHE A 66 -3.49 -2.77 -3.79
C PHE A 66 -2.35 -2.68 -4.81
N ASN A 67 -1.88 -3.82 -5.30
CA ASN A 67 -0.79 -3.87 -6.26
C ASN A 67 -1.13 -3.12 -7.55
N SER A 68 -2.34 -3.28 -8.05
CA SER A 68 -2.82 -2.56 -9.23
C SER A 68 -2.78 -1.04 -9.03
N GLY A 69 -3.26 -0.57 -7.90
CA GLY A 69 -3.25 0.85 -7.57
C GLY A 69 -1.83 1.41 -7.47
N PHE A 70 -0.95 0.70 -6.79
CA PHE A 70 0.44 1.11 -6.63
C PHE A 70 1.19 1.18 -7.96
N VAL A 71 1.12 0.10 -8.73
CA VAL A 71 1.82 0.01 -10.03
C VAL A 71 1.31 1.07 -11.01
N THR A 72 -0.01 1.23 -11.11
CA THR A 72 -0.61 2.23 -11.99
C THR A 72 -0.14 3.64 -11.62
N ALA A 73 -0.16 3.97 -10.33
CA ALA A 73 0.29 5.28 -9.84
C ALA A 73 1.77 5.54 -10.18
N ARG A 74 2.62 4.55 -10.00
CA ARG A 74 4.05 4.69 -10.33
C ARG A 74 4.27 4.82 -11.82
N LEU A 75 3.51 4.11 -12.64
CA LEU A 75 3.61 4.19 -14.11
C LEU A 75 3.25 5.56 -14.65
N ILE A 76 2.30 6.25 -14.03
CA ILE A 76 1.94 7.62 -14.43
C ILE A 76 2.79 8.68 -13.75
N GLY A 77 3.79 8.30 -12.98
CA GLY A 77 4.79 9.23 -12.42
C GLY A 77 4.48 9.81 -11.06
N LEU A 78 3.52 9.24 -10.32
CA LEU A 78 3.24 9.69 -8.95
C LEU A 78 4.39 9.31 -8.00
N SER A 79 4.59 10.11 -6.95
CA SER A 79 5.58 9.83 -5.91
C SER A 79 5.28 8.50 -5.19
N PRO A 80 6.28 7.89 -4.53
CA PRO A 80 6.03 6.67 -3.75
C PRO A 80 4.92 6.84 -2.71
N GLU A 81 4.88 7.96 -2.00
CA GLU A 81 3.83 8.23 -1.02
C GLU A 81 2.45 8.33 -1.65
N SER A 82 2.32 9.07 -2.75
CA SER A 82 1.05 9.16 -3.49
C SER A 82 0.63 7.81 -4.06
N ALA A 83 1.58 7.02 -4.51
CA ALA A 83 1.31 5.66 -5.00
C ALA A 83 0.79 4.75 -3.89
N LEU A 84 1.36 4.83 -2.69
CA LEU A 84 0.83 4.10 -1.53
C LEU A 84 -0.59 4.55 -1.19
N THR A 85 -0.86 5.84 -1.22
CA THR A 85 -2.20 6.38 -0.97
C THR A 85 -3.22 5.82 -1.96
N LEU A 86 -2.89 5.83 -3.25
CA LEU A 86 -3.77 5.27 -4.27
C LEU A 86 -3.95 3.75 -4.10
N ALA A 87 -2.89 3.05 -3.71
CA ALA A 87 -2.94 1.61 -3.48
C ALA A 87 -3.87 1.24 -2.31
N VAL A 88 -3.73 1.91 -1.16
CA VAL A 88 -4.61 1.63 0.00
C VAL A 88 -6.04 2.07 -0.28
N ALA A 89 -6.25 3.12 -1.07
CA ALA A 89 -7.59 3.54 -1.47
C ALA A 89 -8.25 2.51 -2.40
N THR A 90 -7.51 1.97 -3.35
CA THR A 90 -8.01 0.96 -4.29
C THR A 90 -8.44 -0.31 -3.55
N SER A 91 -7.57 -0.81 -2.68
CA SER A 91 -7.86 -1.97 -1.84
C SER A 91 -8.99 -1.67 -0.85
N GLY A 92 -8.93 -0.52 -0.18
CA GLY A 92 -9.92 -0.12 0.82
C GLY A 92 -11.33 0.05 0.25
N SER A 93 -11.45 0.60 -0.93
CA SER A 93 -12.74 0.71 -1.64
C SER A 93 -13.26 -0.68 -2.01
N TYR A 94 -12.39 -1.52 -2.57
CA TYR A 94 -12.77 -2.86 -3.00
C TYR A 94 -13.31 -3.71 -1.85
N VAL A 95 -12.63 -3.73 -0.70
CA VAL A 95 -13.08 -4.58 0.43
C VAL A 95 -14.41 -4.14 1.02
N ARG A 96 -14.78 -2.87 0.83
CA ARG A 96 -16.06 -2.32 1.29
C ARG A 96 -17.23 -2.62 0.36
N THR A 97 -16.97 -2.66 -0.93
CA THR A 97 -18.01 -2.76 -1.97
C THR A 97 -18.05 -4.10 -2.68
N ALA A 98 -16.96 -4.86 -2.63
CA ALA A 98 -16.73 -6.06 -3.44
C ALA A 98 -16.70 -5.78 -4.95
N VAL A 99 -16.48 -4.52 -5.33
CA VAL A 99 -16.40 -4.07 -6.73
C VAL A 99 -15.09 -3.32 -6.94
N SER A 100 -14.42 -3.58 -8.06
CA SER A 100 -13.21 -2.83 -8.44
C SER A 100 -13.58 -1.36 -8.66
N PRO A 101 -12.90 -0.41 -7.98
CA PRO A 101 -13.27 1.00 -8.09
C PRO A 101 -12.84 1.61 -9.39
N THR A 102 -13.62 2.60 -9.86
CA THR A 102 -13.22 3.50 -10.94
C THR A 102 -12.36 4.63 -10.36
N LEU A 103 -11.76 5.45 -11.23
CA LEU A 103 -11.04 6.66 -10.78
C LEU A 103 -11.98 7.62 -10.04
N GLU A 104 -13.21 7.73 -10.49
CA GLU A 104 -14.22 8.57 -9.82
C GLU A 104 -14.53 8.05 -8.42
N ASP A 105 -14.72 6.73 -8.27
CA ASP A 105 -14.91 6.09 -6.98
C ASP A 105 -13.75 6.38 -6.04
N LEU A 106 -12.52 6.28 -6.53
CA LEU A 106 -11.32 6.53 -5.73
C LEU A 106 -11.22 8.00 -5.29
N THR A 107 -11.56 8.93 -6.16
CA THR A 107 -11.56 10.36 -5.84
C THR A 107 -12.53 10.65 -4.70
N GLU A 108 -13.74 10.12 -4.78
CA GLU A 108 -14.74 10.28 -3.72
C GLU A 108 -14.30 9.61 -2.41
N PHE A 109 -13.77 8.40 -2.50
CA PHE A 109 -13.34 7.65 -1.32
C PHE A 109 -12.20 8.35 -0.58
N ILE A 110 -11.19 8.79 -1.30
CA ILE A 110 -10.05 9.52 -0.71
C ILE A 110 -10.53 10.83 -0.08
N GLY A 111 -11.44 11.52 -0.72
CA GLY A 111 -11.99 12.76 -0.21
C GLY A 111 -12.83 12.62 1.07
N SER A 112 -13.37 11.42 1.32
CA SER A 112 -14.18 11.11 2.50
C SER A 112 -13.40 10.49 3.66
N TRP A 113 -12.18 10.16 3.43
CA TRP A 113 -11.29 9.40 4.31
C TRP A 113 -10.63 10.23 5.43
#